data_ace194c908e4c2aeeb18100ac753c08b
#
_entry.id   ace194c908e4c2aeeb18100ac753c08b
#
_cell.length_a   1.000
_cell.length_b   1.000
_cell.length_c   1.000
_cell.angle_alpha   90.00
_cell.angle_beta   90.00
_cell.angle_gamma   90.00
#
_symmetry.space_group_name_H-M   'P 1'
#
loop_
_entity.id
_entity.type
_entity.pdbx_description
1 polymer ?
#
loop_
_entity_poly.entity_id
_entity_poly.type
_entity_poly.pdbx_seq_one_letter_code
_entity_poly.pdbx_strand_id
1 'polypeptide(L)'
;WRHAALSGWILDPDRKKMSKSKGNVVTPMANLERFGSDAVRYWAANGRPGTDTAFDEGQMKVGRRLAIKILNASKFALGLGTPREGEPADPVPAVPDADPSAVTEALDLAMLARLGVLIDEATTAFEGYDYARALERTEAFFWAFCDDYLELVKGRAYGAQGPEAAASARGALNVALSTLLRLFAPFLPFATEEVWSWWRSETGSIHRAPWPTTAEVPAAAGSVDAAVYEVAGTVLGEIRKAKTEAGVSLRADVESAVVHDTAERLALLAPAVDDVKDSGCVAALTTEVADAPSVEVRLAPAPTDD
;
A
#
# COMPACT_ATOMS: atom_id res chain seq x y z
N TRP A 1 -36.25 1.29 -11.87
CA TRP A 1 -35.00 0.74 -11.35
C TRP A 1 -34.98 -0.79 -11.46
N ARG A 2 -33.81 -1.38 -11.57
CA ARG A 2 -33.64 -2.84 -11.62
C ARG A 2 -33.23 -3.40 -10.26
N HIS A 3 -32.55 -2.59 -9.43
CA HIS A 3 -32.01 -2.98 -8.14
C HIS A 3 -32.26 -1.87 -7.10
N ALA A 4 -32.45 -2.25 -5.84
CA ALA A 4 -32.54 -1.35 -4.72
C ALA A 4 -31.62 -1.89 -3.61
N ALA A 5 -30.51 -1.20 -3.35
CA ALA A 5 -29.62 -1.51 -2.24
C ALA A 5 -30.04 -0.69 -1.04
N LEU A 6 -30.44 -1.36 0.05
CA LEU A 6 -30.89 -0.71 1.28
C LEU A 6 -29.80 -0.84 2.35
N SER A 7 -29.43 0.27 2.98
CA SER A 7 -28.60 0.26 4.18
C SER A 7 -29.40 -0.21 5.40
N GLY A 8 -28.71 -0.77 6.40
CA GLY A 8 -29.29 -0.98 7.72
C GLY A 8 -29.47 0.32 8.50
N TRP A 9 -29.91 0.23 9.73
CA TRP A 9 -30.03 1.34 10.65
C TRP A 9 -28.66 1.76 11.20
N ILE A 10 -28.50 3.06 11.43
CA ILE A 10 -27.41 3.55 12.28
C ILE A 10 -27.89 3.51 13.72
N LEU A 11 -27.19 2.74 14.54
CA LEU A 11 -27.44 2.56 15.96
C LEU A 11 -26.56 3.51 16.79
N ASP A 12 -26.96 3.81 18.00
CA ASP A 12 -26.10 4.53 18.95
C ASP A 12 -24.90 3.67 19.40
N PRO A 13 -23.96 4.21 20.20
CA PRO A 13 -22.79 3.44 20.67
C PRO A 13 -23.16 2.19 21.48
N ASP A 14 -24.33 2.19 22.12
CA ASP A 14 -24.88 1.03 22.86
C ASP A 14 -25.63 0.05 21.97
N ARG A 15 -25.59 0.22 20.64
CA ARG A 15 -26.34 -0.57 19.65
C ARG A 15 -27.86 -0.48 19.78
N LYS A 16 -28.38 0.65 20.26
CA LYS A 16 -29.80 0.91 20.32
C LYS A 16 -30.24 1.82 19.18
N LYS A 17 -31.48 1.65 18.73
CA LYS A 17 -32.09 2.52 17.72
C LYS A 17 -32.12 3.97 18.22
N MET A 18 -31.56 4.87 17.41
CA MET A 18 -31.58 6.30 17.68
C MET A 18 -32.98 6.86 17.53
N SER A 19 -33.42 7.71 18.48
CA SER A 19 -34.63 8.48 18.38
C SER A 19 -34.52 9.81 19.11
N LYS A 20 -35.19 10.84 18.57
CA LYS A 20 -35.22 12.17 19.20
C LYS A 20 -35.82 12.13 20.59
N SER A 21 -36.84 11.30 20.79
CA SER A 21 -37.54 11.15 22.08
C SER A 21 -36.70 10.52 23.18
N LYS A 22 -35.66 9.72 22.80
CA LYS A 22 -34.71 9.11 23.73
C LYS A 22 -33.49 9.96 23.97
N GLY A 23 -33.30 11.02 23.20
CA GLY A 23 -32.10 11.88 23.31
C GLY A 23 -30.78 11.25 22.91
N ASN A 24 -30.78 10.08 22.24
CA ASN A 24 -29.61 9.33 21.86
C ASN A 24 -29.21 9.52 20.37
N VAL A 25 -29.67 10.58 19.73
CA VAL A 25 -29.36 10.89 18.34
C VAL A 25 -27.98 11.52 18.26
N VAL A 26 -27.10 10.90 17.47
CA VAL A 26 -25.80 11.47 17.10
C VAL A 26 -25.93 12.12 15.73
N THR A 27 -25.56 13.40 15.63
CA THR A 27 -25.53 14.13 14.36
C THR A 27 -24.13 14.10 13.75
N PRO A 28 -23.99 14.11 12.42
CA PRO A 28 -22.67 13.98 11.79
C PRO A 28 -21.77 15.22 11.95
N MET A 29 -22.33 16.41 12.21
CA MET A 29 -21.59 17.67 12.16
C MET A 29 -20.37 17.70 13.09
N ALA A 30 -20.53 17.37 14.36
CA ALA A 30 -19.41 17.35 15.32
C ALA A 30 -18.31 16.33 14.92
N ASN A 31 -18.70 15.24 14.26
CA ASN A 31 -17.75 14.23 13.78
C ASN A 31 -17.03 14.67 12.52
N LEU A 32 -17.71 15.38 11.62
CA LEU A 32 -17.07 15.99 10.43
C LEU A 32 -16.03 17.03 10.85
N GLU A 33 -16.33 17.86 11.84
CA GLU A 33 -15.41 18.87 12.38
C GLU A 33 -14.19 18.20 13.07
N ARG A 34 -14.44 17.13 13.85
CA ARG A 34 -13.40 16.47 14.66
C ARG A 34 -12.49 15.53 13.85
N PHE A 35 -13.06 14.74 12.95
CA PHE A 35 -12.36 13.66 12.25
C PHE A 35 -12.10 13.96 10.77
N GLY A 36 -12.85 14.86 10.17
CA GLY A 36 -12.83 15.15 8.74
C GLY A 36 -13.81 14.29 7.94
N SER A 37 -14.14 14.74 6.75
CA SER A 37 -15.16 14.11 5.89
C SER A 37 -14.79 12.70 5.47
N ASP A 38 -13.54 12.46 5.06
CA ASP A 38 -13.06 11.12 4.64
C ASP A 38 -13.15 10.09 5.77
N ALA A 39 -12.87 10.49 7.01
CA ALA A 39 -12.96 9.62 8.16
C ALA A 39 -14.41 9.18 8.46
N VAL A 40 -15.37 10.11 8.38
CA VAL A 40 -16.79 9.80 8.55
C VAL A 40 -17.30 8.92 7.42
N ARG A 41 -16.88 9.19 6.19
CA ARG A 41 -17.20 8.36 5.01
C ARG A 41 -16.62 6.96 5.11
N TYR A 42 -15.38 6.82 5.57
CA TYR A 42 -14.74 5.52 5.82
C TYR A 42 -15.58 4.67 6.80
N TRP A 43 -15.95 5.25 7.94
CA TRP A 43 -16.83 4.55 8.88
C TRP A 43 -18.17 4.14 8.24
N ALA A 44 -18.82 5.04 7.51
CA ALA A 44 -20.08 4.75 6.82
C ALA A 44 -19.94 3.66 5.76
N ALA A 45 -18.82 3.64 5.02
CA ALA A 45 -18.54 2.66 3.97
C ALA A 45 -18.27 1.24 4.51
N ASN A 46 -17.88 1.10 5.77
CA ASN A 46 -17.78 -0.22 6.42
C ASN A 46 -19.13 -0.86 6.77
N GLY A 47 -20.25 -0.09 6.66
CA GLY A 47 -21.59 -0.61 6.83
C GLY A 47 -22.08 -1.34 5.59
N ARG A 48 -22.20 -2.66 5.65
CA ARG A 48 -22.72 -3.47 4.53
C ARG A 48 -24.21 -3.23 4.30
N PRO A 49 -24.71 -3.27 3.06
CA PRO A 49 -26.13 -3.24 2.77
C PRO A 49 -26.91 -4.26 3.58
N GLY A 50 -28.07 -3.86 4.11
CA GLY A 50 -28.95 -4.74 4.91
C GLY A 50 -28.46 -5.03 6.33
N THR A 51 -27.31 -4.48 6.76
CA THR A 51 -26.76 -4.71 8.10
C THR A 51 -26.77 -3.43 8.93
N ASP A 52 -27.28 -3.52 10.17
CA ASP A 52 -27.24 -2.39 11.10
C ASP A 52 -25.80 -2.10 11.54
N THR A 53 -25.45 -0.81 11.55
CA THR A 53 -24.11 -0.33 11.91
C THR A 53 -24.17 0.55 13.14
N ALA A 54 -23.39 0.22 14.17
CA ALA A 54 -23.26 1.08 15.34
C ALA A 54 -22.41 2.31 15.02
N PHE A 55 -22.75 3.43 15.64
CA PHE A 55 -21.89 4.61 15.64
C PHE A 55 -20.56 4.28 16.33
N ASP A 56 -19.44 4.50 15.65
CA ASP A 56 -18.12 4.11 16.12
C ASP A 56 -17.04 5.17 15.77
N GLU A 57 -16.64 5.95 16.78
CA GLU A 57 -15.53 6.91 16.65
C GLU A 57 -14.18 6.23 16.42
N GLY A 58 -14.02 4.98 16.87
CA GLY A 58 -12.80 4.21 16.66
C GLY A 58 -12.55 3.98 15.16
N GLN A 59 -13.60 3.61 14.43
CA GLN A 59 -13.55 3.45 12.98
C GLN A 59 -13.27 4.77 12.25
N MET A 60 -13.80 5.90 12.74
CA MET A 60 -13.48 7.21 12.18
C MET A 60 -12.00 7.58 12.39
N LYS A 61 -11.40 7.22 13.53
CA LYS A 61 -9.95 7.40 13.76
C LYS A 61 -9.11 6.54 12.81
N VAL A 62 -9.56 5.32 12.50
CA VAL A 62 -8.91 4.45 11.50
C VAL A 62 -8.97 5.11 10.12
N GLY A 63 -10.15 5.56 9.67
CA GLY A 63 -10.30 6.24 8.39
C GLY A 63 -9.46 7.52 8.27
N ARG A 64 -9.34 8.31 9.35
CA ARG A 64 -8.45 9.48 9.37
C ARG A 64 -6.99 9.09 9.20
N ARG A 65 -6.54 8.04 9.89
CA ARG A 65 -5.15 7.54 9.73
C ARG A 65 -4.89 7.04 8.32
N LEU A 66 -5.86 6.34 7.71
CA LEU A 66 -5.77 5.88 6.33
C LEU A 66 -5.64 7.08 5.36
N ALA A 67 -6.49 8.10 5.49
CA ALA A 67 -6.41 9.31 4.66
C ALA A 67 -5.02 9.99 4.78
N ILE A 68 -4.49 10.14 6.00
CA ILE A 68 -3.15 10.70 6.24
C ILE A 68 -2.05 9.79 5.64
N LYS A 69 -2.20 8.46 5.76
CA LYS A 69 -1.22 7.52 5.17
C LYS A 69 -1.23 7.61 3.65
N ILE A 70 -2.41 7.75 3.00
CA ILE A 70 -2.52 7.97 1.55
C ILE A 70 -1.74 9.23 1.14
N LEU A 71 -1.97 10.37 1.81
CA LEU A 71 -1.25 11.61 1.53
C LEU A 71 0.27 11.45 1.68
N ASN A 72 0.72 10.86 2.78
CA ASN A 72 2.14 10.73 3.07
C ASN A 72 2.85 9.73 2.14
N ALA A 73 2.26 8.56 1.91
CA ALA A 73 2.81 7.56 1.00
C ALA A 73 2.87 8.07 -0.44
N SER A 74 1.83 8.79 -0.88
CA SER A 74 1.79 9.40 -2.21
C SER A 74 2.85 10.50 -2.36
N LYS A 75 2.99 11.38 -1.36
CA LYS A 75 4.03 12.42 -1.38
C LYS A 75 5.42 11.82 -1.45
N PHE A 76 5.66 10.73 -0.70
CA PHE A 76 6.92 10.01 -0.75
C PHE A 76 7.17 9.38 -2.13
N ALA A 77 6.19 8.60 -2.65
CA ALA A 77 6.33 7.91 -3.93
C ALA A 77 6.51 8.90 -5.09
N LEU A 78 5.70 9.96 -5.16
CA LEU A 78 5.80 10.98 -6.21
C LEU A 78 7.10 11.78 -6.16
N GLY A 79 7.74 11.87 -5.00
CA GLY A 79 9.05 12.52 -4.84
C GLY A 79 10.25 11.69 -5.32
N LEU A 80 10.06 10.40 -5.62
CA LEU A 80 11.15 9.54 -6.07
C LEU A 80 11.56 9.89 -7.50
N GLY A 81 12.86 10.13 -7.70
CA GLY A 81 13.44 10.58 -8.95
C GLY A 81 13.28 12.08 -9.23
N THR A 82 12.62 12.84 -8.37
CA THR A 82 12.58 14.30 -8.49
C THR A 82 13.90 14.88 -7.98
N PRO A 83 14.66 15.62 -8.82
CA PRO A 83 15.92 16.25 -8.39
C PRO A 83 15.66 17.26 -7.26
N ARG A 84 16.55 17.31 -6.29
CA ARG A 84 16.54 18.36 -5.29
C ARG A 84 17.16 19.63 -5.84
N GLU A 85 16.89 20.76 -5.21
CA GLU A 85 17.49 22.02 -5.61
C GLU A 85 19.02 21.93 -5.61
N GLY A 86 19.63 22.19 -6.77
CA GLY A 86 21.07 22.09 -6.97
C GLY A 86 21.60 20.71 -7.38
N GLU A 87 20.79 19.68 -7.42
CA GLU A 87 21.16 18.36 -7.97
C GLU A 87 21.00 18.32 -9.50
N PRO A 88 21.84 17.59 -10.23
CA PRO A 88 21.65 17.37 -11.66
C PRO A 88 20.36 16.59 -11.90
N ALA A 89 19.76 16.79 -13.09
CA ALA A 89 18.59 16.02 -13.48
C ALA A 89 18.90 14.52 -13.48
N ASP A 90 18.00 13.73 -12.89
CA ASP A 90 18.07 12.28 -12.96
C ASP A 90 17.81 11.83 -14.41
N PRO A 91 18.66 10.97 -15.02
CA PRO A 91 18.42 10.47 -16.37
C PRO A 91 17.15 9.60 -16.47
N VAL A 92 16.68 9.06 -15.36
CA VAL A 92 15.45 8.27 -15.28
C VAL A 92 14.30 9.20 -14.85
N PRO A 93 13.16 9.23 -15.58
CA PRO A 93 12.02 10.04 -15.20
C PRO A 93 11.55 9.76 -13.77
N ALA A 94 11.12 10.82 -13.06
CA ALA A 94 10.49 10.69 -11.76
C ALA A 94 9.15 9.92 -11.84
N VAL A 95 8.65 9.40 -10.72
CA VAL A 95 7.43 8.59 -10.67
C VAL A 95 6.23 9.22 -11.41
N PRO A 96 5.97 10.54 -11.33
CA PRO A 96 4.88 11.16 -12.10
C PRO A 96 4.94 10.93 -13.61
N ASP A 97 6.15 10.90 -14.17
CA ASP A 97 6.42 10.82 -15.60
C ASP A 97 7.01 9.45 -16.02
N ALA A 98 7.08 8.50 -15.10
CA ALA A 98 7.65 7.17 -15.34
C ALA A 98 6.80 6.36 -16.32
N ASP A 99 7.47 5.68 -17.24
CA ASP A 99 6.83 4.82 -18.26
C ASP A 99 6.48 3.45 -17.66
N PRO A 100 5.20 3.04 -17.63
CA PRO A 100 4.81 1.70 -17.22
C PRO A 100 5.42 0.57 -18.05
N SER A 101 5.81 0.83 -19.29
CA SER A 101 6.44 -0.18 -20.16
C SER A 101 7.90 -0.49 -19.75
N ALA A 102 8.51 0.34 -18.91
CA ALA A 102 9.85 0.13 -18.36
C ALA A 102 9.87 -0.87 -17.19
N VAL A 103 8.71 -1.38 -16.75
CA VAL A 103 8.65 -2.35 -15.64
C VAL A 103 9.13 -3.72 -16.09
N THR A 104 10.27 -4.15 -15.57
CA THR A 104 10.95 -5.40 -15.95
C THR A 104 11.35 -6.26 -14.75
N GLU A 105 11.56 -5.65 -13.58
CA GLU A 105 12.00 -6.35 -12.39
C GLU A 105 10.92 -7.28 -11.82
N ALA A 106 11.33 -8.50 -11.44
CA ALA A 106 10.39 -9.54 -11.00
C ALA A 106 9.56 -9.13 -9.77
N LEU A 107 10.16 -8.42 -8.82
CA LEU A 107 9.46 -7.92 -7.63
C LEU A 107 8.36 -6.91 -8.01
N ASP A 108 8.65 -6.01 -8.96
CA ASP A 108 7.70 -5.02 -9.44
C ASP A 108 6.54 -5.67 -10.20
N LEU A 109 6.86 -6.61 -11.08
CA LEU A 109 5.88 -7.38 -11.83
C LEU A 109 4.99 -8.23 -10.90
N ALA A 110 5.57 -8.84 -9.85
CA ALA A 110 4.82 -9.62 -8.86
C ALA A 110 3.85 -8.75 -8.07
N MET A 111 4.27 -7.54 -7.64
CA MET A 111 3.37 -6.59 -6.98
C MET A 111 2.24 -6.15 -7.91
N LEU A 112 2.54 -5.85 -9.18
CA LEU A 112 1.55 -5.46 -10.17
C LEU A 112 0.60 -6.60 -10.54
N ALA A 113 1.06 -7.86 -10.55
CA ALA A 113 0.19 -9.03 -10.72
C ALA A 113 -0.87 -9.09 -9.58
N ARG A 114 -0.45 -8.89 -8.34
CA ARG A 114 -1.38 -8.82 -7.20
C ARG A 114 -2.33 -7.62 -7.28
N LEU A 115 -1.84 -6.48 -7.78
CA LEU A 115 -2.68 -5.31 -8.03
C LEU A 115 -3.76 -5.61 -9.07
N GLY A 116 -3.44 -6.38 -10.11
CA GLY A 116 -4.41 -6.87 -11.09
C GLY A 116 -5.52 -7.70 -10.43
N VAL A 117 -5.16 -8.63 -9.54
CA VAL A 117 -6.14 -9.42 -8.77
C VAL A 117 -7.02 -8.51 -7.89
N LEU A 118 -6.42 -7.51 -7.23
CA LEU A 118 -7.18 -6.54 -6.43
C LEU A 118 -8.22 -5.77 -7.29
N ILE A 119 -7.86 -5.35 -8.50
CA ILE A 119 -8.78 -4.64 -9.41
C ILE A 119 -10.00 -5.52 -9.69
N ASP A 120 -9.81 -6.80 -10.02
CA ASP A 120 -10.90 -7.73 -10.31
C ASP A 120 -11.75 -8.01 -9.06
N GLU A 121 -11.14 -8.20 -7.90
CA GLU A 121 -11.86 -8.40 -6.64
C GLU A 121 -12.70 -7.17 -6.24
N ALA A 122 -12.12 -5.96 -6.35
CA ALA A 122 -12.81 -4.72 -6.02
C ALA A 122 -13.96 -4.46 -7.01
N THR A 123 -13.75 -4.71 -8.31
CA THR A 123 -14.77 -4.57 -9.34
C THR A 123 -15.94 -5.53 -9.08
N THR A 124 -15.64 -6.81 -8.84
CA THR A 124 -16.65 -7.82 -8.53
C THR A 124 -17.46 -7.46 -7.28
N ALA A 125 -16.79 -6.95 -6.24
CA ALA A 125 -17.44 -6.52 -5.01
C ALA A 125 -18.37 -5.32 -5.25
N PHE A 126 -17.96 -4.32 -6.04
CA PHE A 126 -18.81 -3.17 -6.38
C PHE A 126 -20.01 -3.58 -7.25
N GLU A 127 -19.82 -4.44 -8.23
CA GLU A 127 -20.92 -4.96 -9.06
C GLU A 127 -21.93 -5.76 -8.23
N GLY A 128 -21.46 -6.45 -7.18
CA GLY A 128 -22.27 -7.14 -6.19
C GLY A 128 -22.86 -6.24 -5.09
N TYR A 129 -22.66 -4.92 -5.15
CA TYR A 129 -23.08 -3.95 -4.12
C TYR A 129 -22.40 -4.16 -2.74
N ASP A 130 -21.33 -4.97 -2.64
CA ASP A 130 -20.52 -5.15 -1.43
C ASP A 130 -19.35 -4.16 -1.41
N TYR A 131 -19.64 -2.87 -1.35
CA TYR A 131 -18.64 -1.81 -1.34
C TYR A 131 -17.72 -1.88 -0.10
N ALA A 132 -18.22 -2.41 1.02
CA ALA A 132 -17.41 -2.60 2.22
C ALA A 132 -16.27 -3.59 1.97
N ARG A 133 -16.53 -4.66 1.21
CA ARG A 133 -15.51 -5.64 0.81
C ARG A 133 -14.49 -5.03 -0.15
N ALA A 134 -14.92 -4.18 -1.08
CA ALA A 134 -14.00 -3.47 -1.98
C ALA A 134 -13.06 -2.58 -1.18
N LEU A 135 -13.56 -1.83 -0.18
CA LEU A 135 -12.74 -1.02 0.72
C LEU A 135 -11.77 -1.89 1.53
N GLU A 136 -12.23 -2.97 2.15
CA GLU A 136 -11.42 -3.90 2.94
C GLU A 136 -10.24 -4.45 2.14
N ARG A 137 -10.48 -4.92 0.91
CA ARG A 137 -9.44 -5.46 0.04
C ARG A 137 -8.45 -4.40 -0.42
N THR A 138 -8.94 -3.24 -0.81
CA THR A 138 -8.08 -2.11 -1.21
C THR A 138 -7.21 -1.63 -0.06
N GLU A 139 -7.77 -1.52 1.15
CA GLU A 139 -7.04 -1.12 2.34
C GLU A 139 -5.96 -2.14 2.71
N ALA A 140 -6.28 -3.43 2.74
CA ALA A 140 -5.32 -4.49 3.05
C ALA A 140 -4.12 -4.48 2.07
N PHE A 141 -4.39 -4.36 0.77
CA PHE A 141 -3.33 -4.24 -0.23
C PHE A 141 -2.51 -2.96 -0.03
N PHE A 142 -3.15 -1.83 0.24
CA PHE A 142 -2.46 -0.55 0.42
C PHE A 142 -1.51 -0.55 1.63
N TRP A 143 -1.88 -1.21 2.72
CA TRP A 143 -0.98 -1.35 3.87
C TRP A 143 0.25 -2.18 3.50
N ALA A 144 0.08 -3.35 2.86
CA ALA A 144 1.20 -4.16 2.38
C ALA A 144 2.07 -3.39 1.36
N PHE A 145 1.44 -2.65 0.44
CA PHE A 145 2.16 -1.78 -0.49
C PHE A 145 3.01 -0.74 0.23
N CYS A 146 2.49 -0.08 1.26
CA CYS A 146 3.22 0.93 2.01
C CYS A 146 4.31 0.36 2.92
N ASP A 147 4.02 -0.75 3.59
CA ASP A 147 4.87 -1.24 4.66
C ASP A 147 5.94 -2.22 4.15
N ASP A 148 5.69 -2.88 3.01
CA ASP A 148 6.62 -3.81 2.39
C ASP A 148 7.16 -3.29 1.05
N TYR A 149 6.31 -3.09 0.03
CA TYR A 149 6.77 -2.79 -1.31
C TYR A 149 7.53 -1.47 -1.42
N LEU A 150 6.97 -0.36 -0.91
CA LEU A 150 7.63 0.95 -0.95
C LEU A 150 9.01 0.90 -0.28
N GLU A 151 9.15 0.15 0.78
CA GLU A 151 10.43 0.03 1.47
C GLU A 151 11.41 -0.89 0.71
N LEU A 152 10.94 -2.02 0.15
CA LEU A 152 11.75 -2.92 -0.65
C LEU A 152 12.38 -2.20 -1.85
N VAL A 153 11.57 -1.45 -2.60
CA VAL A 153 12.03 -0.82 -3.85
C VAL A 153 12.67 0.55 -3.66
N LYS A 154 12.69 1.08 -2.44
CA LYS A 154 13.16 2.44 -2.14
C LYS A 154 14.58 2.72 -2.63
N GLY A 155 15.53 1.85 -2.29
CA GLY A 155 16.94 1.98 -2.73
C GLY A 155 17.04 1.99 -4.24
N ARG A 156 16.38 1.05 -4.90
CA ARG A 156 16.31 0.91 -6.34
C ARG A 156 15.65 2.11 -7.01
N ALA A 157 14.55 2.61 -6.47
CA ALA A 157 13.88 3.81 -6.99
C ALA A 157 14.73 5.09 -6.84
N TYR A 158 15.70 5.13 -5.90
CA TYR A 158 16.72 6.17 -5.81
C TYR A 158 17.95 5.92 -6.70
N GLY A 159 17.98 4.83 -7.47
CA GLY A 159 19.06 4.53 -8.42
C GLY A 159 20.20 3.67 -7.88
N ALA A 160 20.09 3.11 -6.68
CA ALA A 160 21.15 2.30 -6.07
C ALA A 160 21.59 1.09 -6.92
N GLN A 161 20.69 0.56 -7.76
CA GLN A 161 20.94 -0.61 -8.63
C GLN A 161 20.98 -0.24 -10.12
N GLY A 162 21.18 1.04 -10.44
CA GLY A 162 21.31 1.54 -11.80
C GLY A 162 19.98 2.03 -12.43
N PRO A 163 20.08 2.63 -13.64
CA PRO A 163 18.97 3.35 -14.25
C PRO A 163 17.82 2.44 -14.69
N GLU A 164 18.09 1.25 -15.19
CA GLU A 164 17.04 0.31 -15.67
C GLU A 164 16.18 -0.18 -14.49
N ALA A 165 16.81 -0.57 -13.39
CA ALA A 165 16.14 -0.98 -12.18
C ALA A 165 15.34 0.17 -11.53
N ALA A 166 15.86 1.41 -11.58
CA ALA A 166 15.15 2.60 -11.12
C ALA A 166 13.93 2.90 -11.99
N ALA A 167 14.05 2.76 -13.32
CA ALA A 167 12.93 2.95 -14.25
C ALA A 167 11.81 1.92 -14.00
N SER A 168 12.15 0.66 -13.74
CA SER A 168 11.20 -0.40 -13.39
C SER A 168 10.44 -0.05 -12.11
N ALA A 169 11.14 0.26 -11.03
CA ALA A 169 10.52 0.62 -9.75
C ALA A 169 9.60 1.83 -9.87
N ARG A 170 10.06 2.91 -10.54
CA ARG A 170 9.27 4.13 -10.72
C ARG A 170 8.06 3.91 -11.61
N GLY A 171 8.17 3.12 -12.68
CA GLY A 171 7.06 2.71 -13.54
C GLY A 171 5.99 1.93 -12.77
N ALA A 172 6.40 0.97 -11.96
CA ALA A 172 5.49 0.19 -11.12
C ALA A 172 4.79 1.05 -10.06
N LEU A 173 5.51 2.00 -9.43
CA LEU A 173 4.95 2.96 -8.48
C LEU A 173 3.90 3.88 -9.14
N ASN A 174 4.15 4.34 -10.37
CA ASN A 174 3.19 5.15 -11.14
C ASN A 174 1.87 4.38 -11.34
N VAL A 175 1.94 3.15 -11.85
CA VAL A 175 0.76 2.30 -12.06
C VAL A 175 0.02 2.03 -10.75
N ALA A 176 0.75 1.61 -9.71
CA ALA A 176 0.16 1.26 -8.43
C ALA A 176 -0.53 2.46 -7.77
N LEU A 177 0.12 3.61 -7.74
CA LEU A 177 -0.44 4.82 -7.13
C LEU A 177 -1.69 5.30 -7.87
N SER A 178 -1.65 5.37 -9.20
CA SER A 178 -2.80 5.74 -10.04
C SER A 178 -3.99 4.82 -9.80
N THR A 179 -3.75 3.52 -9.72
CA THR A 179 -4.79 2.51 -9.47
C THR A 179 -5.37 2.62 -8.08
N LEU A 180 -4.53 2.64 -7.05
CA LEU A 180 -4.97 2.68 -5.65
C LEU A 180 -5.76 3.95 -5.32
N LEU A 181 -5.36 5.11 -5.84
CA LEU A 181 -6.09 6.35 -5.66
C LEU A 181 -7.51 6.25 -6.23
N ARG A 182 -7.69 5.67 -7.43
CA ARG A 182 -9.00 5.49 -8.04
C ARG A 182 -9.85 4.46 -7.32
N LEU A 183 -9.25 3.39 -6.78
CA LEU A 183 -9.95 2.42 -5.92
C LEU A 183 -10.42 3.04 -4.61
N PHE A 184 -9.65 3.98 -4.02
CA PHE A 184 -10.04 4.69 -2.81
C PHE A 184 -10.99 5.87 -3.05
N ALA A 185 -11.04 6.45 -4.25
CA ALA A 185 -11.80 7.66 -4.53
C ALA A 185 -13.29 7.61 -4.12
N PRO A 186 -14.02 6.48 -4.27
CA PRO A 186 -15.39 6.38 -3.79
C PRO A 186 -15.54 6.51 -2.26
N PHE A 187 -14.51 6.19 -1.51
CA PHE A 187 -14.52 6.11 -0.05
C PHE A 187 -13.91 7.34 0.62
N LEU A 188 -12.72 7.76 0.17
CA LEU A 188 -11.94 8.89 0.69
C LEU A 188 -11.75 9.96 -0.41
N PRO A 189 -12.85 10.60 -0.85
CA PRO A 189 -12.83 11.46 -2.03
C PRO A 189 -11.89 12.68 -1.89
N PHE A 190 -11.73 13.23 -0.70
CA PHE A 190 -10.93 14.46 -0.52
C PHE A 190 -9.43 14.16 -0.53
N ALA A 191 -8.98 13.14 0.19
CA ALA A 191 -7.55 12.76 0.21
C ALA A 191 -7.07 12.30 -1.17
N THR A 192 -7.91 11.54 -1.90
CA THR A 192 -7.56 11.05 -3.22
C THR A 192 -7.56 12.16 -4.28
N GLU A 193 -8.50 13.09 -4.25
CA GLU A 193 -8.52 14.26 -5.12
C GLU A 193 -7.31 15.17 -4.85
N GLU A 194 -6.98 15.40 -3.58
CA GLU A 194 -5.80 16.19 -3.21
C GLU A 194 -4.54 15.62 -3.84
N VAL A 195 -4.28 14.29 -3.66
CA VAL A 195 -3.12 13.65 -4.26
C VAL A 195 -3.16 13.69 -5.79
N TRP A 196 -4.33 13.44 -6.38
CA TRP A 196 -4.50 13.45 -7.83
C TRP A 196 -4.14 14.80 -8.43
N SER A 197 -4.48 15.90 -7.77
CA SER A 197 -4.17 17.27 -8.19
C SER A 197 -2.66 17.56 -8.20
N TRP A 198 -1.83 16.83 -7.47
CA TRP A 198 -0.38 17.06 -7.42
C TRP A 198 0.34 16.63 -8.71
N TRP A 199 -0.21 15.68 -9.44
CA TRP A 199 0.49 15.09 -10.60
C TRP A 199 -0.39 14.78 -11.81
N ARG A 200 -1.71 14.83 -11.67
CA ARG A 200 -2.68 14.55 -12.73
C ARG A 200 -3.66 15.70 -12.97
N SER A 201 -3.30 16.93 -12.57
CA SER A 201 -4.16 18.11 -12.70
C SER A 201 -4.68 18.33 -14.11
N GLU A 202 -3.84 18.06 -15.13
CA GLU A 202 -4.19 18.19 -16.55
C GLU A 202 -5.30 17.23 -17.01
N THR A 203 -5.49 16.11 -16.28
CA THR A 203 -6.55 15.12 -16.60
C THR A 203 -7.90 15.44 -15.95
N GLY A 204 -7.95 16.51 -15.13
CA GLY A 204 -9.12 16.89 -14.35
C GLY A 204 -9.27 16.10 -13.05
N SER A 205 -10.46 16.12 -12.48
CA SER A 205 -10.74 15.47 -11.18
C SER A 205 -10.68 13.94 -11.26
N ILE A 206 -10.13 13.28 -10.20
CA ILE A 206 -10.13 11.83 -10.05
C ILE A 206 -11.55 11.23 -10.09
N HIS A 207 -12.55 11.99 -9.64
CA HIS A 207 -13.96 11.54 -9.63
C HIS A 207 -14.58 11.45 -11.02
N ARG A 208 -13.87 11.91 -12.05
CA ARG A 208 -14.22 11.75 -13.46
C ARG A 208 -13.31 10.78 -14.20
N ALA A 209 -12.26 10.32 -13.55
CA ALA A 209 -11.37 9.31 -14.09
C ALA A 209 -12.12 7.95 -14.23
N PRO A 210 -11.79 7.13 -15.23
CA PRO A 210 -12.38 5.80 -15.36
C PRO A 210 -11.98 4.91 -14.18
N TRP A 211 -12.85 3.95 -13.85
CA TRP A 211 -12.51 2.89 -12.91
C TRP A 211 -11.30 2.10 -13.44
N PRO A 212 -10.32 1.74 -12.60
CA PRO A 212 -9.13 1.03 -13.05
C PRO A 212 -9.48 -0.35 -13.60
N THR A 213 -8.72 -0.78 -14.61
CA THR A 213 -8.88 -2.09 -15.24
C THR A 213 -7.55 -2.85 -15.25
N THR A 214 -7.62 -4.18 -15.32
CA THR A 214 -6.43 -5.03 -15.43
C THR A 214 -5.62 -4.79 -16.69
N ALA A 215 -6.21 -4.19 -17.73
CA ALA A 215 -5.50 -3.79 -18.95
C ALA A 215 -4.45 -2.68 -18.72
N GLU A 216 -4.52 -1.98 -17.60
CA GLU A 216 -3.54 -0.95 -17.21
C GLU A 216 -2.30 -1.56 -16.52
N VAL A 217 -2.36 -2.82 -16.11
CA VAL A 217 -1.24 -3.58 -15.56
C VAL A 217 -0.41 -4.11 -16.73
N PRO A 218 0.92 -3.94 -16.74
CA PRO A 218 1.78 -4.48 -17.78
C PRO A 218 1.56 -5.99 -18.00
N ALA A 219 1.42 -6.41 -19.24
CA ALA A 219 1.15 -7.82 -19.57
C ALA A 219 2.24 -8.77 -19.03
N ALA A 220 3.48 -8.30 -18.91
CA ALA A 220 4.58 -9.05 -18.34
C ALA A 220 4.33 -9.48 -16.89
N ALA A 221 3.48 -8.76 -16.12
CA ALA A 221 3.11 -9.16 -14.76
C ALA A 221 2.44 -10.55 -14.71
N GLY A 222 1.73 -10.96 -15.76
CA GLY A 222 1.13 -12.29 -15.88
C GLY A 222 2.14 -13.45 -16.05
N SER A 223 3.41 -13.16 -16.30
CA SER A 223 4.46 -14.17 -16.48
C SER A 223 5.31 -14.41 -15.21
N VAL A 224 5.08 -13.64 -14.14
CA VAL A 224 5.83 -13.72 -12.89
C VAL A 224 4.92 -14.28 -11.79
N ASP A 225 5.49 -15.11 -10.92
CA ASP A 225 4.76 -15.59 -9.74
C ASP A 225 4.57 -14.44 -8.73
N ALA A 226 3.34 -14.12 -8.43
CA ALA A 226 2.99 -13.08 -7.45
C ALA A 226 3.54 -13.37 -6.04
N ALA A 227 3.90 -14.63 -5.73
CA ALA A 227 4.49 -15.03 -4.47
C ALA A 227 5.92 -14.45 -4.26
N VAL A 228 6.62 -14.01 -5.31
CA VAL A 228 7.90 -13.29 -5.18
C VAL A 228 7.76 -12.10 -4.21
N TYR A 229 6.72 -11.31 -4.38
CA TYR A 229 6.45 -10.16 -3.50
C TYR A 229 6.14 -10.59 -2.05
N GLU A 230 5.35 -11.65 -1.87
CA GLU A 230 4.99 -12.15 -0.54
C GLU A 230 6.20 -12.67 0.23
N VAL A 231 7.05 -13.43 -0.44
CA VAL A 231 8.25 -13.99 0.17
C VAL A 231 9.23 -12.88 0.55
N ALA A 232 9.48 -11.92 -0.35
CA ALA A 232 10.36 -10.79 -0.06
C ALA A 232 9.85 -9.94 1.11
N GLY A 233 8.55 -9.63 1.15
CA GLY A 233 7.91 -8.90 2.26
C GLY A 233 8.00 -9.66 3.58
N THR A 234 7.80 -10.99 3.57
CA THR A 234 7.93 -11.83 4.76
C THR A 234 9.35 -11.79 5.33
N VAL A 235 10.37 -11.98 4.48
CA VAL A 235 11.78 -11.96 4.91
C VAL A 235 12.15 -10.58 5.48
N LEU A 236 11.76 -9.48 4.81
CA LEU A 236 11.97 -8.14 5.33
C LEU A 236 11.26 -7.93 6.68
N GLY A 237 10.05 -8.45 6.83
CA GLY A 237 9.29 -8.42 8.09
C GLY A 237 10.03 -9.09 9.25
N GLU A 238 10.61 -10.27 9.04
CA GLU A 238 11.38 -10.97 10.07
C GLU A 238 12.68 -10.24 10.43
N ILE A 239 13.39 -9.63 9.45
CA ILE A 239 14.56 -8.78 9.72
C ILE A 239 14.16 -7.58 10.59
N ARG A 240 13.06 -6.91 10.28
CA ARG A 240 12.56 -5.75 11.05
C ARG A 240 12.11 -6.14 12.44
N LYS A 241 11.50 -7.29 12.59
CA LYS A 241 11.10 -7.86 13.87
C LYS A 241 12.31 -8.12 14.75
N ALA A 242 13.37 -8.75 14.24
CA ALA A 242 14.61 -8.97 14.96
C ALA A 242 15.25 -7.65 15.45
N LYS A 243 15.28 -6.59 14.63
CA LYS A 243 15.73 -5.26 15.03
C LYS A 243 14.86 -4.66 16.15
N THR A 244 13.55 -4.81 16.06
CA THR A 244 12.60 -4.31 17.07
C THR A 244 12.78 -5.05 18.41
N GLU A 245 12.92 -6.37 18.37
CA GLU A 245 13.14 -7.20 19.56
C GLU A 245 14.49 -6.87 20.25
N ALA A 246 15.50 -6.50 19.45
CA ALA A 246 16.79 -6.04 19.96
C ALA A 246 16.76 -4.57 20.45
N GLY A 247 15.62 -3.85 20.28
CA GLY A 247 15.49 -2.45 20.71
C GLY A 247 16.31 -1.46 19.88
N VAL A 248 16.70 -1.81 18.65
CA VAL A 248 17.48 -0.94 17.76
C VAL A 248 16.61 -0.29 16.68
N SER A 249 17.14 0.76 16.04
CA SER A 249 16.47 1.41 14.91
C SER A 249 16.29 0.44 13.73
N LEU A 250 15.19 0.58 12.97
CA LEU A 250 15.01 -0.14 11.72
C LEU A 250 16.11 0.16 10.67
N ARG A 251 16.85 1.24 10.85
CA ARG A 251 18.01 1.61 10.02
C ARG A 251 19.34 1.06 10.55
N ALA A 252 19.33 0.33 11.66
CA ALA A 252 20.55 -0.28 12.19
C ALA A 252 21.10 -1.30 11.19
N ASP A 253 22.43 -1.34 11.08
CA ASP A 253 23.10 -2.27 10.19
C ASP A 253 22.98 -3.71 10.69
N VAL A 254 22.81 -4.62 9.75
CA VAL A 254 22.79 -6.08 9.95
C VAL A 254 24.06 -6.65 9.32
N GLU A 255 24.89 -7.31 10.13
CA GLU A 255 26.12 -7.94 9.65
C GLU A 255 25.80 -9.10 8.70
N SER A 256 24.85 -9.95 9.11
CA SER A 256 24.40 -11.06 8.28
C SER A 256 22.97 -11.48 8.58
N ALA A 257 22.30 -11.99 7.56
CA ALA A 257 21.01 -12.67 7.67
C ALA A 257 21.08 -14.01 6.92
N VAL A 258 20.54 -15.08 7.54
CA VAL A 258 20.37 -16.38 6.90
C VAL A 258 18.88 -16.67 6.79
N VAL A 259 18.41 -16.87 5.57
CA VAL A 259 17.01 -17.22 5.29
C VAL A 259 16.91 -18.72 5.11
N HIS A 260 16.18 -19.36 6.01
CA HIS A 260 15.84 -20.80 5.94
C HIS A 260 14.42 -20.90 5.38
N ASP A 261 14.24 -21.65 4.29
CA ASP A 261 12.92 -21.93 3.71
C ASP A 261 13.01 -23.13 2.75
N THR A 262 11.89 -23.55 2.19
CA THR A 262 11.89 -24.58 1.15
C THR A 262 12.61 -24.13 -0.10
N ALA A 263 13.18 -25.05 -0.88
CA ALA A 263 13.89 -24.73 -2.11
C ALA A 263 13.02 -23.92 -3.10
N GLU A 264 11.71 -24.21 -3.16
CA GLU A 264 10.75 -23.48 -3.98
C GLU A 264 10.63 -22.02 -3.55
N ARG A 265 10.45 -21.75 -2.25
CA ARG A 265 10.31 -20.39 -1.74
C ARG A 265 11.61 -19.59 -1.82
N LEU A 266 12.77 -20.24 -1.64
CA LEU A 266 14.07 -19.60 -1.86
C LEU A 266 14.28 -19.21 -3.33
N ALA A 267 13.79 -20.01 -4.28
CA ALA A 267 13.81 -19.64 -5.70
C ALA A 267 12.92 -18.41 -6.00
N LEU A 268 11.79 -18.26 -5.30
CA LEU A 268 10.95 -17.06 -5.38
C LEU A 268 11.63 -15.83 -4.76
N LEU A 269 12.42 -16.00 -3.69
CA LEU A 269 13.16 -14.91 -3.08
C LEU A 269 14.31 -14.39 -3.96
N ALA A 270 14.94 -15.28 -4.72
CA ALA A 270 16.18 -15.00 -5.44
C ALA A 270 16.18 -13.69 -6.25
N PRO A 271 15.13 -13.35 -7.05
CA PRO A 271 15.11 -12.11 -7.82
C PRO A 271 14.91 -10.84 -6.96
N ALA A 272 14.57 -10.94 -5.68
CA ALA A 272 14.34 -9.82 -4.77
C ALA A 272 15.39 -9.71 -3.65
N VAL A 273 16.43 -10.53 -3.67
CA VAL A 273 17.46 -10.57 -2.61
C VAL A 273 18.13 -9.22 -2.40
N ASP A 274 18.48 -8.52 -3.47
CA ASP A 274 19.14 -7.23 -3.36
C ASP A 274 18.22 -6.14 -2.81
N ASP A 275 16.94 -6.15 -3.15
CA ASP A 275 15.94 -5.24 -2.56
C ASP A 275 15.76 -5.51 -1.05
N VAL A 276 15.75 -6.79 -0.64
CA VAL A 276 15.68 -7.16 0.79
C VAL A 276 16.95 -6.75 1.53
N LYS A 277 18.12 -6.92 0.95
CA LYS A 277 19.39 -6.49 1.54
C LYS A 277 19.42 -4.98 1.74
N ASP A 278 19.12 -4.21 0.71
CA ASP A 278 19.10 -2.75 0.77
C ASP A 278 18.10 -2.25 1.82
N SER A 279 16.86 -2.73 1.77
CA SER A 279 15.81 -2.32 2.69
C SER A 279 16.05 -2.79 4.13
N GLY A 280 16.63 -3.96 4.29
CA GLY A 280 17.02 -4.53 5.59
C GLY A 280 18.34 -3.99 6.13
N CYS A 281 19.08 -3.15 5.41
CA CYS A 281 20.47 -2.75 5.74
C CYS A 281 21.34 -3.97 6.05
N VAL A 282 21.27 -5.03 5.21
CA VAL A 282 21.95 -6.31 5.43
C VAL A 282 23.22 -6.38 4.59
N ALA A 283 24.38 -6.53 5.22
CA ALA A 283 25.66 -6.64 4.51
C ALA A 283 25.80 -7.98 3.78
N ALA A 284 25.46 -9.09 4.43
CA ALA A 284 25.49 -10.42 3.84
C ALA A 284 24.15 -11.16 4.07
N LEU A 285 23.47 -11.54 2.97
CA LEU A 285 22.28 -12.38 3.01
C LEU A 285 22.58 -13.71 2.33
N THR A 286 22.34 -14.82 3.03
CA THR A 286 22.49 -16.18 2.51
C THR A 286 21.19 -16.95 2.68
N THR A 287 21.03 -18.02 1.93
CA THR A 287 19.84 -18.85 1.93
C THR A 287 20.20 -20.30 2.20
N GLU A 288 19.44 -21.00 3.02
CA GLU A 288 19.60 -22.42 3.33
C GLU A 288 18.26 -23.15 3.21
N VAL A 289 18.27 -24.33 2.59
CA VAL A 289 17.05 -25.14 2.45
C VAL A 289 16.68 -25.75 3.78
N ALA A 290 15.42 -25.54 4.20
CA ALA A 290 14.85 -26.08 5.43
C ALA A 290 13.35 -26.40 5.26
N ASP A 291 12.82 -27.25 6.14
CA ASP A 291 11.40 -27.64 6.11
C ASP A 291 10.46 -26.56 6.67
N ALA A 292 10.99 -25.64 7.48
CA ALA A 292 10.22 -24.55 8.09
C ALA A 292 10.89 -23.19 7.84
N PRO A 293 10.09 -22.14 7.51
CA PRO A 293 10.64 -20.81 7.25
C PRO A 293 11.14 -20.16 8.55
N SER A 294 12.35 -19.59 8.50
CA SER A 294 12.89 -18.72 9.55
C SER A 294 13.97 -17.79 8.99
N VAL A 295 14.24 -16.71 9.70
CA VAL A 295 15.32 -15.78 9.36
C VAL A 295 16.19 -15.55 10.59
N GLU A 296 17.45 -15.96 10.51
CA GLU A 296 18.43 -15.66 11.54
C GLU A 296 19.11 -14.33 11.22
N VAL A 297 19.11 -13.41 12.18
CA VAL A 297 19.64 -12.05 11.99
C VAL A 297 20.73 -11.78 12.99
N ARG A 298 21.91 -11.39 12.50
CA ARG A 298 23.03 -10.92 13.31
C ARG A 298 23.22 -9.42 13.09
N LEU A 299 22.94 -8.66 14.13
CA LEU A 299 23.12 -7.20 14.08
C LEU A 299 24.61 -6.85 14.09
N ALA A 300 24.97 -5.79 13.36
CA ALA A 300 26.28 -5.22 13.46
C ALA A 300 26.50 -4.60 14.86
N PRO A 301 27.74 -4.62 15.41
CA PRO A 301 28.04 -3.95 16.66
C PRO A 301 27.73 -2.45 16.55
N ALA A 302 27.20 -1.86 17.63
CA ALA A 302 26.97 -0.44 17.66
C ALA A 302 28.28 0.31 17.36
N PRO A 303 28.25 1.43 16.57
CA PRO A 303 29.44 2.25 16.40
C PRO A 303 30.00 2.62 17.78
N THR A 304 31.26 2.31 18.02
CA THR A 304 31.98 2.82 19.20
C THR A 304 32.13 4.31 18.99
N ASP A 305 31.51 5.13 19.86
CA ASP A 305 31.79 6.56 19.94
C ASP A 305 33.28 6.70 20.32
N ASP A 306 34.15 6.94 19.32
CA ASP A 306 35.52 7.40 19.53
C ASP A 306 35.56 8.93 19.59
#